data_60590e9ff01689a85ea6e6b402499b46
#
_entry.id   60590e9ff01689a85ea6e6b402499b46
#
_cell.length_a   1.000
_cell.length_b   1.000
_cell.length_c   1.000
_cell.angle_alpha   90.00
_cell.angle_beta   90.00
_cell.angle_gamma   90.00
#
_symmetry.space_group_name_H-M   'P 1'
#
loop_
_entity.id
_entity.type
_entity.pdbx_description
1 polymer ?
#
loop_
_entity_poly.entity_id
_entity_poly.type
_entity_poly.pdbx_seq_one_letter_code
_entity_poly.pdbx_strand_id
1 'polypeptide(L)'
;MSPFSAIPVVATKSPAVADIIARSFRSSVVSSFLFRTPESTWPPNNVPYELVRGHFDEVVRKKVELGATLVEAGGFAAVAIWFPPDKQKHAKDDSESLATLSARERAFGEKLDEVKKRHLQGRKHWYLNLIGRDPERKEKGVVRALMEPFLQQAKKDRVPAWLEAVDRHSCDVYTHFGFRTVEEFRVGFGEFNARGELEDGGEGVALYAMIYE
;
A
#
# COMPACT_ATOMS: atom_id res chain seq x y z
N MET A 1 20.55 -9.10 11.59
CA MET A 1 19.26 -9.80 11.76
C MET A 1 18.32 -8.90 12.54
N SER A 2 17.01 -8.91 12.23
CA SER A 2 16.02 -8.22 13.06
C SER A 2 15.85 -8.95 14.40
N PRO A 3 15.67 -8.23 15.53
CA PRO A 3 15.28 -8.85 16.80
C PRO A 3 13.80 -9.32 16.81
N PHE A 4 13.05 -8.97 15.78
CA PHE A 4 11.63 -9.30 15.62
C PHE A 4 11.42 -10.33 14.51
N SER A 5 10.29 -11.03 14.58
CA SER A 5 9.81 -11.94 13.55
C SER A 5 8.47 -11.47 13.03
N ALA A 6 8.13 -11.78 11.78
CA ALA A 6 6.78 -11.61 11.26
C ALA A 6 5.86 -12.64 11.90
N ILE A 7 4.79 -12.18 12.51
CA ILE A 7 3.77 -13.02 13.15
C ILE A 7 2.50 -12.94 12.30
N PRO A 8 1.97 -14.08 11.80
CA PRO A 8 0.71 -14.08 11.07
C PRO A 8 -0.44 -13.55 11.93
N VAL A 9 -1.27 -12.71 11.33
CA VAL A 9 -2.45 -12.12 11.98
C VAL A 9 -3.70 -12.85 11.51
N VAL A 10 -4.46 -13.39 12.45
CA VAL A 10 -5.75 -14.05 12.16
C VAL A 10 -6.81 -13.02 11.75
N ALA A 11 -7.77 -13.44 10.93
CA ALA A 11 -8.81 -12.55 10.37
C ALA A 11 -9.57 -11.74 11.43
N THR A 12 -9.82 -12.30 12.61
CA THR A 12 -10.50 -11.60 13.72
C THR A 12 -9.73 -10.40 14.27
N LYS A 13 -8.42 -10.32 14.01
CA LYS A 13 -7.56 -9.18 14.38
C LYS A 13 -7.28 -8.21 13.22
N SER A 14 -7.91 -8.41 12.07
CA SER A 14 -7.78 -7.49 10.93
C SER A 14 -8.11 -6.02 11.25
N PRO A 15 -9.04 -5.70 12.18
CA PRO A 15 -9.26 -4.31 12.58
C PRO A 15 -8.04 -3.65 13.23
N ALA A 16 -7.19 -4.41 13.95
CA ALA A 16 -5.95 -3.86 14.50
C ALA A 16 -4.92 -3.55 13.38
N VAL A 17 -4.88 -4.38 12.33
CA VAL A 17 -4.05 -4.11 11.14
C VAL A 17 -4.54 -2.83 10.45
N ALA A 18 -5.86 -2.70 10.23
CA ALA A 18 -6.46 -1.52 9.60
C ALA A 18 -6.18 -0.23 10.41
N ASP A 19 -6.19 -0.31 11.74
CA ASP A 19 -5.85 0.82 12.62
C ASP A 19 -4.41 1.30 12.40
N ILE A 20 -3.43 0.40 12.42
CA ILE A 20 -2.03 0.76 12.20
C ILE A 20 -1.81 1.33 10.80
N ILE A 21 -2.42 0.73 9.77
CA ILE A 21 -2.35 1.26 8.40
C ILE A 21 -2.98 2.66 8.35
N ALA A 22 -4.16 2.87 8.92
CA ALA A 22 -4.83 4.17 8.94
C ALA A 22 -3.96 5.25 9.60
N ARG A 23 -3.38 4.98 10.76
CA ARG A 23 -2.49 5.91 11.47
C ARG A 23 -1.22 6.20 10.68
N SER A 24 -0.65 5.19 10.04
CA SER A 24 0.55 5.32 9.20
C SER A 24 0.29 6.15 7.94
N PHE A 25 -0.87 5.96 7.29
CA PHE A 25 -1.22 6.63 6.03
C PHE A 25 -1.92 7.97 6.20
N ARG A 26 -2.31 8.35 7.41
CA ARG A 26 -3.01 9.62 7.68
C ARG A 26 -2.29 10.86 7.15
N SER A 27 -0.96 10.85 7.15
CA SER A 27 -0.13 11.94 6.64
C SER A 27 0.39 11.71 5.21
N SER A 28 -0.03 10.64 4.55
CA SER A 28 0.39 10.33 3.18
C SER A 28 -0.26 11.28 2.17
N VAL A 29 0.51 11.70 1.18
CA VAL A 29 0.01 12.48 0.03
C VAL A 29 -1.04 11.71 -0.76
N VAL A 30 -0.93 10.37 -0.81
CA VAL A 30 -1.93 9.51 -1.46
C VAL A 30 -3.26 9.56 -0.71
N SER A 31 -3.26 9.59 0.63
CA SER A 31 -4.50 9.77 1.39
C SER A 31 -5.09 11.15 1.17
N SER A 32 -4.27 12.21 1.10
CA SER A 32 -4.75 13.53 0.72
C SER A 32 -5.43 13.52 -0.66
N PHE A 33 -4.79 12.92 -1.64
CA PHE A 33 -5.35 12.74 -2.97
C PHE A 33 -6.67 11.96 -2.96
N LEU A 34 -6.73 10.83 -2.27
CA LEU A 34 -7.92 9.97 -2.27
C LEU A 34 -9.14 10.62 -1.61
N PHE A 35 -8.95 11.35 -0.50
CA PHE A 35 -10.04 11.81 0.35
C PHE A 35 -10.37 13.31 0.23
N ARG A 36 -9.50 14.10 -0.42
CA ARG A 36 -9.75 15.54 -0.54
C ARG A 36 -10.89 15.87 -1.50
N THR A 37 -11.77 16.71 -1.04
CA THR A 37 -12.86 17.32 -1.84
C THR A 37 -12.73 18.85 -1.81
N PRO A 38 -13.45 19.60 -2.64
CA PRO A 38 -13.44 21.06 -2.59
C PRO A 38 -13.82 21.63 -1.21
N GLU A 39 -14.63 20.90 -0.43
CA GLU A 39 -15.10 21.29 0.90
C GLU A 39 -14.13 20.92 2.03
N SER A 40 -13.03 20.23 1.71
CA SER A 40 -12.05 19.79 2.70
C SER A 40 -11.31 20.97 3.31
N THR A 41 -11.38 21.12 4.64
CA THR A 41 -10.73 22.19 5.41
C THR A 41 -9.45 21.75 6.12
N TRP A 42 -9.16 20.44 6.11
CA TRP A 42 -7.98 19.88 6.75
C TRP A 42 -6.71 20.05 5.88
N PRO A 43 -5.54 20.22 6.52
CA PRO A 43 -4.27 20.36 5.79
C PRO A 43 -3.87 19.07 5.05
N PRO A 44 -3.06 19.14 3.95
CA PRO A 44 -2.74 18.00 3.08
C PRO A 44 -2.19 16.77 3.82
N ASN A 45 -1.35 17.00 4.82
CA ASN A 45 -0.69 15.91 5.55
C ASN A 45 -1.39 15.54 6.86
N ASN A 46 -2.68 15.79 6.97
CA ASN A 46 -3.46 15.53 8.18
C ASN A 46 -4.92 15.21 7.86
N VAL A 47 -5.11 14.17 7.07
CA VAL A 47 -6.46 13.67 6.74
C VAL A 47 -7.17 13.26 8.04
N PRO A 48 -8.47 13.59 8.24
CA PRO A 48 -9.22 13.14 9.40
C PRO A 48 -9.13 11.64 9.60
N TYR A 49 -8.77 11.23 10.82
CA TYR A 49 -8.51 9.83 11.14
C TYR A 49 -9.69 8.92 10.79
N GLU A 50 -10.91 9.33 11.09
CA GLU A 50 -12.12 8.53 10.85
C GLU A 50 -12.36 8.21 9.36
N LEU A 51 -12.00 9.14 8.45
CA LEU A 51 -12.08 8.88 7.01
C LEU A 51 -11.08 7.79 6.61
N VAL A 52 -9.83 7.95 7.03
CA VAL A 52 -8.76 7.00 6.70
C VAL A 52 -9.04 5.65 7.37
N ARG A 53 -9.51 5.66 8.61
CA ARG A 53 -9.83 4.45 9.37
C ARG A 53 -10.97 3.65 8.73
N GLY A 54 -12.08 4.31 8.39
CA GLY A 54 -13.21 3.67 7.73
C GLY A 54 -12.84 3.06 6.38
N HIS A 55 -12.04 3.77 5.59
CA HIS A 55 -11.51 3.23 4.32
C HIS A 55 -10.65 1.98 4.54
N PHE A 56 -9.67 2.02 5.45
CA PHE A 56 -8.79 0.86 5.66
C PHE A 56 -9.45 -0.30 6.37
N ASP A 57 -10.51 -0.10 7.17
CA ASP A 57 -11.33 -1.20 7.68
C ASP A 57 -11.90 -2.03 6.53
N GLU A 58 -12.49 -1.35 5.55
CA GLU A 58 -13.08 -2.00 4.39
C GLU A 58 -12.00 -2.62 3.48
N VAL A 59 -10.92 -1.88 3.20
CA VAL A 59 -9.80 -2.35 2.37
C VAL A 59 -9.19 -3.62 2.97
N VAL A 60 -8.83 -3.61 4.26
CA VAL A 60 -8.19 -4.77 4.91
C VAL A 60 -9.12 -5.97 4.95
N ARG A 61 -10.41 -5.75 5.26
CA ARG A 61 -11.43 -6.81 5.23
C ARG A 61 -11.48 -7.49 3.85
N LYS A 62 -11.60 -6.71 2.78
CA LYS A 62 -11.61 -7.22 1.38
C LYS A 62 -10.31 -7.96 1.03
N LYS A 63 -9.14 -7.44 1.45
CA LYS A 63 -7.86 -8.12 1.19
C LYS A 63 -7.78 -9.49 1.87
N VAL A 64 -8.32 -9.62 3.09
CA VAL A 64 -8.44 -10.93 3.78
C VAL A 64 -9.32 -11.88 2.97
N GLU A 65 -10.48 -11.45 2.51
CA GLU A 65 -11.39 -12.26 1.68
C GLU A 65 -10.75 -12.71 0.37
N LEU A 66 -9.89 -11.87 -0.22
CA LEU A 66 -9.11 -12.19 -1.42
C LEU A 66 -7.89 -13.09 -1.14
N GLY A 67 -7.67 -13.49 0.11
CA GLY A 67 -6.60 -14.42 0.48
C GLY A 67 -5.24 -13.76 0.72
N ALA A 68 -5.22 -12.47 1.04
CA ALA A 68 -4.00 -11.80 1.49
C ALA A 68 -3.51 -12.37 2.83
N THR A 69 -2.18 -12.38 3.00
CA THR A 69 -1.53 -12.72 4.25
C THR A 69 -1.27 -11.44 5.04
N LEU A 70 -1.87 -11.35 6.24
CA LEU A 70 -1.62 -10.26 7.18
C LEU A 70 -0.53 -10.69 8.16
N VAL A 71 0.44 -9.82 8.39
CA VAL A 71 1.51 -10.04 9.38
C VAL A 71 1.75 -8.80 10.21
N GLU A 72 2.15 -9.01 11.46
CA GLU A 72 2.59 -7.98 12.39
C GLU A 72 4.02 -8.25 12.88
N ALA A 73 4.68 -7.22 13.41
CA ALA A 73 5.94 -7.33 14.10
C ALA A 73 6.00 -6.37 15.29
N GLY A 74 6.59 -6.85 16.40
CA GLY A 74 6.79 -6.04 17.60
C GLY A 74 5.50 -5.74 18.36
N GLY A 75 4.51 -6.65 18.37
CA GLY A 75 3.23 -6.42 19.02
C GLY A 75 2.47 -5.26 18.37
N PHE A 76 2.24 -5.36 17.07
CA PHE A 76 1.63 -4.33 16.22
C PHE A 76 2.41 -3.01 16.12
N ALA A 77 3.72 -2.99 16.38
CA ALA A 77 4.56 -1.81 16.08
C ALA A 77 4.65 -1.54 14.57
N ALA A 78 4.50 -2.59 13.75
CA ALA A 78 4.30 -2.49 12.30
C ALA A 78 3.47 -3.66 11.80
N VAL A 79 2.77 -3.45 10.68
CA VAL A 79 1.95 -4.46 10.01
C VAL A 79 2.19 -4.44 8.51
N ALA A 80 1.99 -5.58 7.84
CA ALA A 80 2.05 -5.66 6.38
C ALA A 80 0.98 -6.59 5.83
N ILE A 81 0.57 -6.33 4.59
CA ILE A 81 -0.40 -7.11 3.82
C ILE A 81 0.28 -7.56 2.54
N TRP A 82 0.46 -8.86 2.41
CA TRP A 82 1.09 -9.50 1.28
C TRP A 82 0.11 -10.37 0.50
N PHE A 83 0.17 -10.32 -0.80
CA PHE A 83 -0.49 -11.30 -1.66
C PHE A 83 0.53 -12.30 -2.19
N PRO A 84 0.29 -13.60 -1.96
CA PRO A 84 1.09 -14.65 -2.59
C PRO A 84 0.81 -14.76 -4.09
N PRO A 85 1.72 -15.35 -4.88
CA PRO A 85 1.64 -15.37 -6.34
C PRO A 85 0.40 -16.06 -6.93
N ASP A 86 -0.28 -16.91 -6.17
CA ASP A 86 -1.48 -17.66 -6.58
C ASP A 86 -2.80 -16.98 -6.19
N LYS A 87 -2.75 -15.90 -5.41
CA LYS A 87 -3.93 -15.17 -4.90
C LYS A 87 -4.17 -13.82 -5.56
N GLN A 88 -3.41 -13.50 -6.60
CA GLN A 88 -3.56 -12.24 -7.31
C GLN A 88 -4.68 -12.38 -8.36
N LYS A 89 -5.89 -11.99 -7.98
CA LYS A 89 -6.98 -11.82 -8.93
C LYS A 89 -6.79 -10.53 -9.72
N HIS A 90 -7.07 -10.57 -11.02
CA HIS A 90 -7.15 -9.36 -11.82
C HIS A 90 -8.38 -8.55 -11.39
N ALA A 91 -8.26 -7.22 -11.36
CA ALA A 91 -9.32 -6.28 -10.95
C ALA A 91 -10.66 -6.46 -11.70
N LYS A 92 -10.70 -7.26 -12.77
CA LYS A 92 -11.92 -7.56 -13.52
C LYS A 92 -12.87 -8.56 -12.85
N ASP A 93 -12.42 -9.29 -11.83
CA ASP A 93 -13.25 -10.34 -11.20
C ASP A 93 -14.10 -9.82 -10.03
N ASP A 94 -14.01 -8.52 -9.71
CA ASP A 94 -14.58 -7.94 -8.49
C ASP A 94 -15.61 -6.82 -8.77
N SER A 95 -16.60 -7.11 -9.65
CA SER A 95 -17.65 -6.12 -9.99
C SER A 95 -18.46 -5.63 -8.77
N GLU A 96 -18.68 -6.47 -7.76
CA GLU A 96 -19.34 -6.08 -6.51
C GLU A 96 -18.44 -5.22 -5.60
N SER A 97 -17.15 -5.52 -5.54
CA SER A 97 -16.17 -4.74 -4.76
C SER A 97 -15.95 -3.34 -5.34
N LEU A 98 -16.08 -3.19 -6.66
CA LEU A 98 -15.92 -1.89 -7.35
C LEU A 98 -17.10 -0.94 -7.11
N ALA A 99 -18.30 -1.46 -6.81
CA ALA A 99 -19.50 -0.64 -6.62
C ALA A 99 -19.44 0.28 -5.39
N THR A 100 -18.65 -0.08 -4.38
CA THR A 100 -18.50 0.73 -3.15
C THR A 100 -17.39 1.76 -3.23
N LEU A 101 -16.50 1.69 -4.23
CA LEU A 101 -15.40 2.62 -4.40
C LEU A 101 -15.85 3.91 -5.09
N SER A 102 -15.33 5.05 -4.65
CA SER A 102 -15.47 6.31 -5.38
C SER A 102 -14.84 6.21 -6.78
N ALA A 103 -15.23 7.11 -7.69
CA ALA A 103 -14.62 7.16 -9.03
C ALA A 103 -13.10 7.34 -8.96
N ARG A 104 -12.62 8.12 -7.99
CA ARG A 104 -11.19 8.37 -7.78
C ARG A 104 -10.45 7.14 -7.29
N GLU A 105 -11.01 6.40 -6.33
CA GLU A 105 -10.41 5.13 -5.85
C GLU A 105 -10.34 4.08 -6.97
N ARG A 106 -11.37 4.00 -7.82
CA ARG A 106 -11.34 3.13 -9.01
C ARG A 106 -10.24 3.53 -9.97
N ALA A 107 -10.17 4.80 -10.37
CA ALA A 107 -9.14 5.31 -11.27
C ALA A 107 -7.72 5.10 -10.70
N PHE A 108 -7.56 5.26 -9.38
CA PHE A 108 -6.31 4.96 -8.69
C PHE A 108 -5.93 3.48 -8.82
N GLY A 109 -6.85 2.57 -8.50
CA GLY A 109 -6.62 1.13 -8.61
C GLY A 109 -6.33 0.68 -10.05
N GLU A 110 -7.07 1.20 -11.03
CA GLU A 110 -6.85 0.94 -12.46
C GLU A 110 -5.45 1.39 -12.91
N LYS A 111 -4.98 2.55 -12.41
CA LYS A 111 -3.64 3.05 -12.72
C LYS A 111 -2.55 2.15 -12.14
N LEU A 112 -2.68 1.70 -10.90
CA LEU A 112 -1.74 0.74 -10.30
C LEU A 112 -1.69 -0.56 -11.10
N ASP A 113 -2.84 -1.09 -11.49
CA ASP A 113 -2.93 -2.33 -12.26
C ASP A 113 -2.36 -2.18 -13.70
N GLU A 114 -2.58 -1.04 -14.34
CA GLU A 114 -1.98 -0.70 -15.65
C GLU A 114 -0.46 -0.76 -15.58
N VAL A 115 0.14 -0.06 -14.60
CA VAL A 115 1.59 0.00 -14.41
C VAL A 115 2.14 -1.39 -14.08
N LYS A 116 1.54 -2.09 -13.13
CA LYS A 116 1.91 -3.44 -12.75
C LYS A 116 1.87 -4.41 -13.93
N LYS A 117 0.80 -4.38 -14.73
CA LYS A 117 0.64 -5.21 -15.92
C LYS A 117 1.72 -4.94 -16.97
N ARG A 118 2.09 -3.68 -17.17
CA ARG A 118 3.14 -3.26 -18.12
C ARG A 118 4.50 -3.90 -17.79
N HIS A 119 4.87 -3.93 -16.50
CA HIS A 119 6.17 -4.41 -16.07
C HIS A 119 6.21 -5.91 -15.79
N LEU A 120 5.16 -6.47 -15.25
CA LEU A 120 5.11 -7.88 -14.90
C LEU A 120 4.63 -8.79 -16.03
N GLN A 121 3.83 -8.28 -16.98
CA GLN A 121 3.38 -9.02 -18.17
C GLN A 121 2.75 -10.38 -17.83
N GLY A 122 1.98 -10.44 -16.73
CA GLY A 122 1.36 -11.67 -16.25
C GLY A 122 2.25 -12.61 -15.44
N ARG A 123 3.52 -12.24 -15.16
CA ARG A 123 4.41 -13.03 -14.29
C ARG A 123 3.80 -13.14 -12.88
N LYS A 124 3.79 -14.35 -12.33
CA LYS A 124 3.49 -14.56 -10.92
C LYS A 124 4.50 -13.81 -10.05
N HIS A 125 4.04 -13.20 -8.97
CA HIS A 125 4.88 -12.38 -8.10
C HIS A 125 4.34 -12.33 -6.67
N TRP A 126 5.17 -12.04 -5.70
CA TRP A 126 4.73 -11.61 -4.37
C TRP A 126 4.37 -10.13 -4.42
N TYR A 127 3.24 -9.74 -3.86
CA TYR A 127 2.81 -8.33 -3.88
C TYR A 127 2.68 -7.78 -2.46
N LEU A 128 3.55 -6.84 -2.09
CA LEU A 128 3.38 -6.03 -0.90
C LEU A 128 2.34 -4.94 -1.20
N ASN A 129 1.11 -5.20 -0.78
CA ASN A 129 0.00 -4.28 -1.05
C ASN A 129 -0.02 -3.09 -0.09
N LEU A 130 0.16 -3.34 1.22
CA LEU A 130 0.22 -2.32 2.25
C LEU A 130 1.26 -2.69 3.30
N ILE A 131 1.95 -1.68 3.80
CA ILE A 131 2.79 -1.78 4.99
C ILE A 131 2.67 -0.48 5.76
N GLY A 132 2.50 -0.56 7.07
CA GLY A 132 2.41 0.59 7.95
C GLY A 132 3.15 0.34 9.25
N ARG A 133 3.76 1.41 9.76
CA ARG A 133 4.35 1.44 11.09
C ARG A 133 3.51 2.35 11.97
N ASP A 134 3.26 1.92 13.20
CA ASP A 134 2.65 2.77 14.21
C ASP A 134 3.53 4.03 14.42
N PRO A 135 3.02 5.24 14.14
CA PRO A 135 3.80 6.46 14.27
C PRO A 135 4.26 6.77 15.70
N GLU A 136 3.59 6.21 16.69
CA GLU A 136 3.93 6.37 18.11
C GLU A 136 5.00 5.38 18.59
N ARG A 137 5.29 4.35 17.80
CA ARG A 137 6.24 3.28 18.14
C ARG A 137 7.61 3.55 17.49
N LYS A 138 8.69 3.21 18.21
CA LYS A 138 10.07 3.53 17.77
C LYS A 138 10.98 2.30 17.61
N GLU A 139 10.45 1.10 17.72
CA GLU A 139 11.19 -0.15 17.60
C GLU A 139 11.88 -0.26 16.24
N LYS A 140 13.20 -0.43 16.26
CA LYS A 140 14.00 -0.59 15.04
C LYS A 140 13.96 -2.04 14.57
N GLY A 141 13.85 -2.24 13.26
CA GLY A 141 13.89 -3.59 12.65
C GLY A 141 12.51 -4.23 12.43
N VAL A 142 11.40 -3.64 12.91
CA VAL A 142 10.04 -4.19 12.67
C VAL A 142 9.69 -4.26 11.19
N VAL A 143 10.01 -3.25 10.38
CA VAL A 143 9.81 -3.27 8.92
C VAL A 143 10.64 -4.38 8.28
N ARG A 144 11.90 -4.54 8.70
CA ARG A 144 12.76 -5.63 8.21
C ARG A 144 12.15 -7.01 8.49
N ALA A 145 11.60 -7.21 9.69
CA ALA A 145 10.92 -8.44 10.04
C ALA A 145 9.73 -8.75 9.13
N LEU A 146 9.00 -7.73 8.66
CA LEU A 146 7.85 -7.87 7.77
C LEU A 146 8.23 -8.05 6.29
N MET A 147 9.46 -7.68 5.90
CA MET A 147 9.93 -7.75 4.50
C MET A 147 10.74 -9.01 4.22
N GLU A 148 11.80 -9.27 5.01
CA GLU A 148 12.77 -10.32 4.72
C GLU A 148 12.19 -11.72 4.49
N PRO A 149 11.23 -12.23 5.30
CA PRO A 149 10.69 -13.57 5.08
C PRO A 149 10.01 -13.73 3.72
N PHE A 150 9.30 -12.71 3.25
CA PHE A 150 8.59 -12.72 1.97
C PHE A 150 9.56 -12.57 0.78
N LEU A 151 10.62 -11.78 0.92
CA LEU A 151 11.67 -11.67 -0.09
C LEU A 151 12.49 -12.98 -0.21
N GLN A 152 12.76 -13.65 0.91
CA GLN A 152 13.36 -14.97 0.91
C GLN A 152 12.43 -16.00 0.25
N GLN A 153 11.13 -15.93 0.52
CA GLN A 153 10.15 -16.79 -0.12
C GLN A 153 10.06 -16.52 -1.63
N ALA A 154 10.06 -15.24 -2.06
CA ALA A 154 10.07 -14.88 -3.47
C ALA A 154 11.28 -15.46 -4.21
N LYS A 155 12.48 -15.40 -3.60
CA LYS A 155 13.69 -16.07 -4.13
C LYS A 155 13.52 -17.58 -4.25
N LYS A 156 13.00 -18.23 -3.22
CA LYS A 156 12.74 -19.66 -3.20
C LYS A 156 11.74 -20.08 -4.28
N ASP A 157 10.69 -19.30 -4.45
CA ASP A 157 9.65 -19.52 -5.46
C ASP A 157 10.13 -19.15 -6.88
N ARG A 158 11.27 -18.47 -7.00
CA ARG A 158 11.83 -17.94 -8.25
C ARG A 158 10.88 -17.00 -8.97
N VAL A 159 10.19 -16.16 -8.21
CA VAL A 159 9.29 -15.11 -8.71
C VAL A 159 9.70 -13.76 -8.15
N PRO A 160 9.44 -12.64 -8.86
CA PRO A 160 9.72 -11.32 -8.33
C PRO A 160 8.80 -10.98 -7.15
N ALA A 161 9.21 -9.96 -6.37
CA ALA A 161 8.28 -9.22 -5.52
C ALA A 161 8.02 -7.83 -6.10
N TRP A 162 6.80 -7.33 -5.89
CA TRP A 162 6.32 -6.06 -6.42
C TRP A 162 5.72 -5.18 -5.32
N LEU A 163 5.86 -3.88 -5.44
CA LEU A 163 5.17 -2.87 -4.64
C LEU A 163 5.06 -1.54 -5.40
N GLU A 164 4.17 -0.66 -4.92
CA GLU A 164 4.13 0.75 -5.27
C GLU A 164 4.49 1.59 -4.03
N ALA A 165 5.59 2.34 -4.09
CA ALA A 165 5.98 3.26 -3.05
C ALA A 165 5.23 4.60 -3.22
N VAL A 166 4.75 5.16 -2.11
CA VAL A 166 3.87 6.34 -2.09
C VAL A 166 4.64 7.67 -2.02
N ASP A 167 5.95 7.60 -1.80
CA ASP A 167 6.85 8.75 -1.73
C ASP A 167 8.32 8.34 -1.92
N ARG A 168 9.19 9.33 -2.07
CA ARG A 168 10.64 9.11 -2.27
C ARG A 168 11.31 8.47 -1.05
N HIS A 169 10.90 8.82 0.16
CA HIS A 169 11.45 8.21 1.38
C HIS A 169 11.17 6.70 1.41
N SER A 170 9.96 6.30 1.07
CA SER A 170 9.59 4.88 0.96
C SER A 170 10.41 4.14 -0.11
N CYS A 171 10.70 4.81 -1.25
CA CYS A 171 11.61 4.25 -2.27
C CYS A 171 12.99 3.94 -1.70
N ASP A 172 13.56 4.88 -0.93
CA ASP A 172 14.87 4.70 -0.33
C ASP A 172 14.87 3.52 0.64
N VAL A 173 13.82 3.40 1.46
CA VAL A 173 13.64 2.25 2.36
C VAL A 173 13.60 0.94 1.57
N TYR A 174 12.79 0.84 0.51
CA TYR A 174 12.66 -0.40 -0.26
C TYR A 174 13.92 -0.72 -1.08
N THR A 175 14.66 0.30 -1.52
CA THR A 175 15.96 0.12 -2.17
C THR A 175 16.96 -0.58 -1.25
N HIS A 176 16.95 -0.31 0.07
CA HIS A 176 17.78 -1.05 1.04
C HIS A 176 17.40 -2.53 1.18
N PHE A 177 16.19 -2.93 0.77
CA PHE A 177 15.76 -4.32 0.68
C PHE A 177 16.07 -4.96 -0.66
N GLY A 178 16.65 -4.21 -1.60
CA GLY A 178 17.02 -4.71 -2.93
C GLY A 178 15.94 -4.50 -4.01
N PHE A 179 14.90 -3.72 -3.73
CA PHE A 179 13.98 -3.27 -4.77
C PHE A 179 14.64 -2.22 -5.66
N ARG A 180 14.29 -2.21 -6.94
CA ARG A 180 14.62 -1.14 -7.87
C ARG A 180 13.36 -0.48 -8.41
N THR A 181 13.36 0.82 -8.55
CA THR A 181 12.29 1.57 -9.21
C THR A 181 12.32 1.24 -10.71
N VAL A 182 11.18 0.85 -11.25
CA VAL A 182 11.01 0.56 -12.69
C VAL A 182 10.20 1.62 -13.41
N GLU A 183 9.36 2.36 -12.69
CA GLU A 183 8.59 3.47 -13.25
C GLU A 183 8.22 4.46 -12.13
N GLU A 184 8.37 5.76 -12.40
CA GLU A 184 7.67 6.82 -11.67
C GLU A 184 6.42 7.17 -12.47
N PHE A 185 5.26 7.20 -11.85
CA PHE A 185 4.00 7.54 -12.49
C PHE A 185 3.17 8.46 -11.59
N ARG A 186 2.18 9.13 -12.17
CA ARG A 186 1.36 10.09 -11.44
C ARG A 186 -0.11 9.73 -11.48
N VAL A 187 -0.82 10.10 -10.41
CA VAL A 187 -2.27 10.02 -10.29
C VAL A 187 -2.85 11.42 -10.05
N GLY A 188 -4.06 11.68 -10.54
CA GLY A 188 -4.71 12.97 -10.39
C GLY A 188 -4.06 14.10 -11.19
N PHE A 189 -3.38 13.77 -12.30
CA PHE A 189 -2.80 14.77 -13.20
C PHE A 189 -3.89 15.70 -13.77
N GLY A 190 -3.65 17.00 -13.75
CA GLY A 190 -4.59 18.03 -14.17
C GLY A 190 -5.56 18.52 -13.09
N GLU A 191 -5.68 17.80 -11.98
CA GLU A 191 -6.63 18.11 -10.89
C GLU A 191 -5.96 18.30 -9.52
N PHE A 192 -4.78 17.74 -9.33
CA PHE A 192 -4.07 17.74 -8.04
C PHE A 192 -2.62 18.16 -8.20
N ASN A 193 -2.08 18.87 -7.20
CA ASN A 193 -0.65 19.12 -7.12
C ASN A 193 0.10 17.93 -6.46
N ALA A 194 1.43 18.03 -6.38
CA ALA A 194 2.29 17.00 -5.79
C ALA A 194 2.00 16.69 -4.30
N ARG A 195 1.27 17.56 -3.60
CA ARG A 195 0.90 17.39 -2.19
C ARG A 195 -0.50 16.77 -2.01
N GLY A 196 -1.18 16.40 -3.11
CA GLY A 196 -2.53 15.86 -3.07
C GLY A 196 -3.60 16.91 -2.72
N GLU A 197 -3.34 18.19 -3.01
CA GLU A 197 -4.30 19.27 -2.93
C GLU A 197 -4.92 19.52 -4.30
N LEU A 198 -6.19 19.93 -4.31
CA LEU A 198 -6.85 20.30 -5.57
C LEU A 198 -6.18 21.53 -6.17
N GLU A 199 -5.78 21.41 -7.42
CA GLU A 199 -5.12 22.45 -8.20
C GLU A 199 -5.40 22.24 -9.69
N ASP A 200 -6.08 23.19 -10.32
CA ASP A 200 -6.34 23.15 -11.76
C ASP A 200 -5.01 23.15 -12.56
N GLY A 201 -4.85 22.19 -13.45
CA GLY A 201 -3.59 21.97 -14.17
C GLY A 201 -2.48 21.36 -13.31
N GLY A 202 -2.79 20.88 -12.11
CA GLY A 202 -1.81 20.31 -11.17
C GLY A 202 -1.06 19.10 -11.73
N GLU A 203 0.19 18.93 -11.28
CA GLU A 203 1.10 17.88 -11.79
C GLU A 203 0.77 16.46 -11.31
N GLY A 204 -0.17 16.32 -10.39
CA GLY A 204 -0.55 15.05 -9.80
C GLY A 204 0.42 14.53 -8.74
N VAL A 205 -0.01 13.52 -8.01
CA VAL A 205 0.77 12.84 -6.97
C VAL A 205 1.64 11.76 -7.57
N ALA A 206 2.94 11.78 -7.29
CA ALA A 206 3.90 10.79 -7.77
C ALA A 206 3.88 9.52 -6.94
N LEU A 207 3.91 8.37 -7.61
CA LEU A 207 4.13 7.05 -7.05
C LEU A 207 5.27 6.34 -7.81
N TYR A 208 5.83 5.33 -7.19
CA TYR A 208 7.00 4.62 -7.71
C TYR A 208 6.74 3.12 -7.72
N ALA A 209 6.64 2.57 -8.93
CA ALA A 209 6.58 1.12 -9.12
C ALA A 209 7.96 0.51 -8.90
N MET A 210 8.03 -0.48 -8.03
CA MET A 210 9.31 -1.09 -7.66
C MET A 210 9.23 -2.61 -7.74
N ILE A 211 10.31 -3.22 -8.20
CA ILE A 211 10.45 -4.67 -8.35
C ILE A 211 11.71 -5.16 -7.63
N TYR A 212 11.60 -6.34 -7.06
CA TYR A 212 12.69 -7.14 -6.51
C TYR A 212 12.78 -8.45 -7.28
N GLU A 213 13.99 -8.79 -7.79
CA GLU A 213 14.26 -9.99 -8.60
C GLU A 213 15.43 -10.81 -8.04
#